data_1aa17fb4ffe12d2fbd657b62ac017cf7
#
_entry.id   1aa17fb4ffe12d2fbd657b62ac017cf7
#
_cell.length_a   1.000
_cell.length_b   1.000
_cell.length_c   1.000
_cell.angle_alpha   90.00
_cell.angle_beta   90.00
_cell.angle_gamma   90.00
#
_symmetry.space_group_name_H-M   'P 1'
#
loop_
_entity.id
_entity.type
_entity.pdbx_description
1 polymer ?
#
loop_
_entity_poly.entity_id
_entity_poly.type
_entity_poly.pdbx_seq_one_letter_code
_entity_poly.pdbx_strand_id
1 'polypeptide(L)'
;VLELIPPETPYDFGGELFPKMVADGKPVAVFRADGYWCDMGSPKSYFLANMLATGGENAADGSAVIHEKARVRHSVIMSDVYIGRNSEIEGSIICENVKIGRDCHIRAGCIVGGNTVIEDGCTLEKGVTVTNGVIIGKDTHVMKNIYSNEFKTRLFDSDLGVGGVYGSSFDIADAVYLGQALCSQSDGRAKIGVMSGSGSFSRILAGVTVGGIRFGGGDALSLGDGFYAECAWAARNFGLDFSVFVDVDDTFGICISVFDKNGMPIPRETQRRLERVFFRRSQPKIPKPDDEDVKTKNADGEYRKALAKAAGDLGGVRISVSGDGLPAELAGSVINEAGGETVSDGDVFSLSPDGRRVTAVSKNGTRVSYWHLWCYVTGEAVRNGDKNVAMPLFSPITAAEYLGSLGGRISYFSDSETDDRSMAGEQWLSCDGCHLLIRAVRLMKEQSLDLDAVMGMLPRFYIRELSVPVDEDEKAERARYLHDTCDDPKRCSTFVFGSGRVSVMPSNGAFFKLFAEAVSSEAAEEIALEVKKKI
;
A
#
# COMPACT_ATOMS: atom_id res chain seq x y z
N VAL A 1 27.87 -21.95 -18.06
CA VAL A 1 26.79 -21.03 -18.49
C VAL A 1 26.36 -20.17 -17.34
N LEU A 2 26.04 -20.73 -16.16
CA LEU A 2 25.57 -19.96 -14.99
C LEU A 2 26.60 -18.94 -14.47
N GLU A 3 27.89 -19.22 -14.65
CA GLU A 3 28.98 -18.30 -14.30
C GLU A 3 29.02 -17.01 -15.15
N LEU A 4 28.26 -16.98 -16.24
CA LEU A 4 28.15 -15.82 -17.12
C LEU A 4 27.04 -14.86 -16.71
N ILE A 5 26.22 -15.26 -15.74
CA ILE A 5 25.14 -14.47 -15.19
C ILE A 5 25.71 -13.62 -14.04
N PRO A 6 25.58 -12.29 -14.09
CA PRO A 6 26.03 -11.43 -12.98
C PRO A 6 25.27 -11.79 -11.69
N PRO A 7 25.96 -11.89 -10.54
CA PRO A 7 25.27 -12.15 -9.28
C PRO A 7 24.33 -11.01 -8.92
N GLU A 8 23.23 -11.34 -8.27
CA GLU A 8 22.23 -10.40 -7.72
C GLU A 8 21.57 -9.44 -8.74
N THR A 9 21.63 -9.79 -10.05
CA THR A 9 21.05 -8.98 -11.11
C THR A 9 19.97 -9.80 -11.82
N PRO A 10 18.75 -9.23 -12.08
CA PRO A 10 17.80 -9.85 -12.98
C PRO A 10 18.46 -10.06 -14.35
N TYR A 11 18.44 -11.27 -14.87
CA TYR A 11 19.14 -11.61 -16.11
C TYR A 11 18.35 -12.64 -16.91
N ASP A 12 17.92 -12.26 -18.12
CA ASP A 12 17.11 -13.11 -18.99
C ASP A 12 17.97 -14.00 -19.91
N PHE A 13 17.62 -15.27 -19.98
CA PHE A 13 18.35 -16.22 -20.82
C PHE A 13 18.21 -15.92 -22.32
N GLY A 14 16.98 -15.61 -22.76
CA GLY A 14 16.68 -15.38 -24.17
C GLY A 14 17.08 -13.99 -24.67
N GLY A 15 16.80 -12.97 -23.86
CA GLY A 15 17.06 -11.58 -24.20
C GLY A 15 18.51 -11.12 -23.98
N GLU A 16 19.23 -11.73 -23.02
CA GLU A 16 20.54 -11.24 -22.62
C GLU A 16 21.64 -12.29 -22.72
N LEU A 17 21.47 -13.46 -22.10
CA LEU A 17 22.54 -14.46 -22.00
C LEU A 17 22.89 -15.08 -23.35
N PHE A 18 21.91 -15.63 -24.06
CA PHE A 18 22.18 -16.31 -25.32
C PHE A 18 22.66 -15.36 -26.42
N PRO A 19 22.11 -14.15 -26.62
CA PRO A 19 22.66 -13.17 -27.55
C PRO A 19 24.11 -12.82 -27.25
N LYS A 20 24.46 -12.62 -25.98
CA LYS A 20 25.84 -12.34 -25.55
C LYS A 20 26.75 -13.52 -25.83
N MET A 21 26.33 -14.74 -25.51
CA MET A 21 27.13 -15.93 -25.80
C MET A 21 27.43 -16.10 -27.30
N VAL A 22 26.43 -15.83 -28.15
CA VAL A 22 26.60 -15.85 -29.60
C VAL A 22 27.55 -14.75 -30.07
N ALA A 23 27.40 -13.55 -29.56
CA ALA A 23 28.29 -12.41 -29.88
C ALA A 23 29.74 -12.67 -29.44
N ASP A 24 29.93 -13.34 -28.29
CA ASP A 24 31.24 -13.72 -27.75
C ASP A 24 31.82 -14.98 -28.43
N GLY A 25 31.16 -15.53 -29.47
CA GLY A 25 31.62 -16.72 -30.19
C GLY A 25 31.62 -18.02 -29.36
N LYS A 26 30.87 -18.04 -28.25
CA LYS A 26 30.75 -19.25 -27.40
C LYS A 26 29.83 -20.28 -28.06
N PRO A 27 30.13 -21.59 -27.91
CA PRO A 27 29.29 -22.62 -28.50
C PRO A 27 27.92 -22.65 -27.85
N VAL A 28 26.88 -22.40 -28.66
CA VAL A 28 25.46 -22.57 -28.27
C VAL A 28 24.90 -23.71 -29.10
N ALA A 29 24.54 -24.82 -28.45
CA ALA A 29 23.91 -25.95 -29.11
C ALA A 29 22.39 -25.76 -29.11
N VAL A 30 21.77 -26.06 -30.26
CA VAL A 30 20.31 -26.02 -30.41
C VAL A 30 19.80 -27.46 -30.46
N PHE A 31 18.88 -27.79 -29.58
CA PHE A 31 18.12 -29.03 -29.63
C PHE A 31 16.75 -28.77 -30.28
N ARG A 32 16.47 -29.44 -31.37
CA ARG A 32 15.14 -29.38 -31.99
C ARG A 32 14.27 -30.46 -31.36
N ALA A 33 13.30 -30.01 -30.57
CA ALA A 33 12.30 -30.91 -30.00
C ALA A 33 11.27 -31.29 -31.07
N ASP A 34 11.03 -32.61 -31.21
CA ASP A 34 9.93 -33.13 -32.02
C ASP A 34 8.69 -33.20 -31.12
N GLY A 35 7.59 -32.61 -31.57
CA GLY A 35 6.32 -32.59 -30.85
C GLY A 35 5.75 -31.19 -30.61
N TYR A 36 4.61 -31.17 -29.93
CA TYR A 36 3.93 -29.94 -29.57
C TYR A 36 4.57 -29.30 -28.32
N TRP A 37 4.91 -28.04 -28.43
CA TRP A 37 5.33 -27.21 -27.32
C TRP A 37 4.48 -25.95 -27.28
N CYS A 38 4.00 -25.57 -26.11
CA CYS A 38 3.38 -24.28 -25.94
C CYS A 38 3.69 -23.68 -24.56
N ASP A 39 3.80 -22.36 -24.52
CA ASP A 39 3.84 -21.61 -23.26
C ASP A 39 2.42 -21.49 -22.71
N MET A 40 2.19 -22.02 -21.50
CA MET A 40 0.89 -22.01 -20.82
C MET A 40 0.73 -20.77 -19.91
N GLY A 41 1.21 -19.62 -20.32
CA GLY A 41 1.12 -18.36 -19.57
C GLY A 41 -0.27 -17.73 -19.53
N SER A 42 -1.29 -18.34 -20.17
CA SER A 42 -2.66 -17.82 -20.16
C SER A 42 -3.70 -18.94 -20.05
N PRO A 43 -4.93 -18.67 -19.53
CA PRO A 43 -6.01 -19.64 -19.54
C PRO A 43 -6.35 -20.18 -20.92
N LYS A 44 -6.22 -19.35 -21.96
CA LYS A 44 -6.44 -19.75 -23.35
C LYS A 44 -5.41 -20.75 -23.83
N SER A 45 -4.13 -20.51 -23.57
CA SER A 45 -3.05 -21.44 -23.94
C SER A 45 -3.13 -22.73 -23.13
N TYR A 46 -3.51 -22.66 -21.84
CA TYR A 46 -3.78 -23.83 -21.01
C TYR A 46 -4.93 -24.69 -21.57
N PHE A 47 -6.05 -24.06 -21.92
CA PHE A 47 -7.18 -24.74 -22.55
C PHE A 47 -6.78 -25.44 -23.85
N LEU A 48 -6.11 -24.71 -24.75
CA LEU A 48 -5.66 -25.27 -26.04
C LEU A 48 -4.69 -26.43 -25.87
N ALA A 49 -3.76 -26.37 -24.93
CA ALA A 49 -2.82 -27.43 -24.63
C ALA A 49 -3.55 -28.72 -24.19
N ASN A 50 -4.56 -28.59 -23.31
CA ASN A 50 -5.38 -29.73 -22.89
C ASN A 50 -6.20 -30.31 -24.06
N MET A 51 -6.81 -29.47 -24.87
CA MET A 51 -7.58 -29.93 -26.04
C MET A 51 -6.69 -30.65 -27.06
N LEU A 52 -5.49 -30.19 -27.28
CA LEU A 52 -4.54 -30.88 -28.17
C LEU A 52 -4.06 -32.21 -27.58
N ALA A 53 -3.78 -32.25 -26.28
CA ALA A 53 -3.35 -33.47 -25.60
C ALA A 53 -4.43 -34.56 -25.59
N THR A 54 -5.71 -34.19 -25.57
CA THR A 54 -6.86 -35.12 -25.57
C THR A 54 -7.48 -35.34 -26.95
N GLY A 55 -6.89 -34.80 -28.02
CA GLY A 55 -7.44 -34.88 -29.37
C GLY A 55 -8.80 -34.18 -29.54
N GLY A 56 -9.08 -33.17 -28.70
CA GLY A 56 -10.33 -32.43 -28.69
C GLY A 56 -11.40 -33.01 -27.76
N GLU A 57 -11.14 -34.10 -27.08
CA GLU A 57 -12.02 -34.67 -26.07
C GLU A 57 -11.91 -33.90 -24.74
N ASN A 58 -12.77 -34.23 -23.78
CA ASN A 58 -12.69 -33.62 -22.46
C ASN A 58 -11.40 -34.04 -21.74
N ALA A 59 -10.69 -33.07 -21.16
CA ALA A 59 -9.65 -33.31 -20.19
C ALA A 59 -10.26 -33.30 -18.78
N ALA A 60 -10.69 -34.46 -18.28
CA ALA A 60 -11.33 -34.58 -16.97
C ALA A 60 -10.43 -35.36 -16.01
N ASP A 61 -10.29 -34.82 -14.79
CA ASP A 61 -9.62 -35.51 -13.69
C ASP A 61 -10.44 -36.70 -13.20
N GLY A 62 -9.75 -37.76 -12.77
CA GLY A 62 -10.38 -39.02 -12.36
C GLY A 62 -11.22 -38.89 -11.06
N SER A 63 -11.06 -37.83 -10.28
CA SER A 63 -11.88 -37.54 -9.09
C SER A 63 -13.16 -36.78 -9.41
N ALA A 64 -13.30 -36.25 -10.64
CA ALA A 64 -14.49 -35.51 -11.03
C ALA A 64 -15.73 -36.42 -11.11
N VAL A 65 -16.82 -35.97 -10.51
CA VAL A 65 -18.11 -36.68 -10.49
C VAL A 65 -19.08 -36.00 -11.46
N ILE A 66 -19.26 -36.60 -12.63
CA ILE A 66 -20.16 -36.10 -13.68
C ILE A 66 -21.40 -36.99 -13.70
N HIS A 67 -22.57 -36.41 -13.46
CA HIS A 67 -23.84 -37.15 -13.49
C HIS A 67 -24.10 -37.75 -14.90
N GLU A 68 -24.60 -38.98 -14.99
CA GLU A 68 -24.84 -39.70 -16.26
C GLU A 68 -25.67 -38.93 -17.30
N LYS A 69 -26.57 -38.04 -16.84
CA LYS A 69 -27.41 -37.19 -17.69
C LYS A 69 -26.81 -35.79 -17.94
N ALA A 70 -25.65 -35.49 -17.41
CA ALA A 70 -24.96 -34.26 -17.74
C ALA A 70 -24.22 -34.41 -19.08
N ARG A 71 -24.01 -33.30 -19.77
CA ARG A 71 -23.31 -33.23 -21.05
C ARG A 71 -22.10 -32.33 -20.95
N VAL A 72 -20.90 -32.88 -21.07
CA VAL A 72 -19.66 -32.10 -21.05
C VAL A 72 -18.97 -32.31 -22.39
N ARG A 73 -18.61 -31.25 -23.09
CA ARG A 73 -17.96 -31.26 -24.38
C ARG A 73 -16.80 -30.29 -24.44
N HIS A 74 -15.66 -30.75 -25.01
CA HIS A 74 -14.49 -29.91 -25.26
C HIS A 74 -14.09 -29.06 -24.07
N SER A 75 -14.06 -29.64 -22.86
CA SER A 75 -13.88 -28.88 -21.62
C SER A 75 -12.78 -29.49 -20.76
N VAL A 76 -12.17 -28.64 -19.93
CA VAL A 76 -11.19 -29.04 -18.91
C VAL A 76 -11.89 -29.08 -17.57
N ILE A 77 -11.94 -30.24 -16.93
CA ILE A 77 -12.58 -30.48 -15.64
C ILE A 77 -11.49 -30.93 -14.66
N MET A 78 -11.22 -30.10 -13.67
CA MET A 78 -10.15 -30.38 -12.70
C MET A 78 -10.63 -31.29 -11.57
N SER A 79 -9.79 -31.53 -10.56
CA SER A 79 -10.06 -32.45 -9.45
C SER A 79 -11.28 -32.04 -8.62
N ASP A 80 -11.96 -33.05 -8.08
CA ASP A 80 -13.07 -32.90 -7.12
C ASP A 80 -14.24 -32.05 -7.61
N VAL A 81 -14.39 -31.90 -8.93
CA VAL A 81 -15.54 -31.21 -9.54
C VAL A 81 -16.78 -32.09 -9.48
N TYR A 82 -17.92 -31.51 -9.10
CA TYR A 82 -19.24 -32.15 -9.18
C TYR A 82 -20.10 -31.44 -10.22
N ILE A 83 -20.65 -32.22 -11.18
CA ILE A 83 -21.60 -31.74 -12.21
C ILE A 83 -22.91 -32.46 -12.07
N GLY A 84 -23.97 -31.71 -11.77
CA GLY A 84 -25.31 -32.20 -11.53
C GLY A 84 -26.09 -32.63 -12.79
N ARG A 85 -27.23 -33.27 -12.56
CA ARG A 85 -28.12 -33.84 -13.61
C ARG A 85 -28.53 -32.77 -14.63
N ASN A 86 -28.57 -33.15 -15.91
CA ASN A 86 -29.00 -32.35 -17.06
C ASN A 86 -28.18 -31.09 -17.31
N SER A 87 -27.08 -30.86 -16.59
CA SER A 87 -26.24 -29.69 -16.83
C SER A 87 -25.40 -29.88 -18.09
N GLU A 88 -25.23 -28.80 -18.84
CA GLU A 88 -24.49 -28.76 -20.10
C GLU A 88 -23.30 -27.82 -19.98
N ILE A 89 -22.09 -28.33 -20.29
CA ILE A 89 -20.84 -27.58 -20.23
C ILE A 89 -20.13 -27.72 -21.57
N GLU A 90 -19.78 -26.63 -22.18
CA GLU A 90 -19.13 -26.61 -23.49
C GLU A 90 -17.91 -25.70 -23.50
N GLY A 91 -16.78 -26.19 -24.00
CA GLY A 91 -15.60 -25.40 -24.31
C GLY A 91 -15.07 -24.55 -23.15
N SER A 92 -15.10 -25.05 -21.92
CA SER A 92 -14.88 -24.28 -20.72
C SER A 92 -13.84 -24.91 -19.79
N ILE A 93 -13.28 -24.12 -18.88
CA ILE A 93 -12.41 -24.58 -17.80
C ILE A 93 -13.18 -24.55 -16.50
N ILE A 94 -13.30 -25.69 -15.84
CA ILE A 94 -13.90 -25.84 -14.52
C ILE A 94 -12.79 -26.25 -13.55
N CYS A 95 -12.43 -25.35 -12.65
CA CYS A 95 -11.32 -25.54 -11.73
C CYS A 95 -11.70 -26.49 -10.57
N GLU A 96 -10.75 -26.77 -9.71
CA GLU A 96 -10.85 -27.76 -8.63
C GLU A 96 -11.99 -27.43 -7.64
N ASN A 97 -12.63 -28.49 -7.10
CA ASN A 97 -13.66 -28.43 -6.07
C ASN A 97 -14.89 -27.56 -6.43
N VAL A 98 -15.16 -27.36 -7.73
CA VAL A 98 -16.37 -26.66 -8.19
C VAL A 98 -17.58 -27.56 -8.10
N LYS A 99 -18.70 -27.03 -7.63
CA LYS A 99 -19.99 -27.72 -7.57
C LYS A 99 -20.99 -27.05 -8.49
N ILE A 100 -21.42 -27.76 -9.52
CA ILE A 100 -22.46 -27.32 -10.47
C ILE A 100 -23.72 -28.10 -10.21
N GLY A 101 -24.80 -27.38 -9.92
CA GLY A 101 -26.13 -27.95 -9.68
C GLY A 101 -26.75 -28.61 -10.90
N ARG A 102 -28.07 -28.80 -10.85
CA ARG A 102 -28.87 -29.42 -11.94
C ARG A 102 -29.31 -28.37 -12.94
N ASP A 103 -29.53 -28.81 -14.18
CA ASP A 103 -30.15 -28.00 -15.24
C ASP A 103 -29.37 -26.67 -15.50
N CYS A 104 -28.03 -26.67 -15.31
CA CYS A 104 -27.16 -25.53 -15.55
C CYS A 104 -26.62 -25.53 -16.98
N HIS A 105 -26.39 -24.35 -17.54
CA HIS A 105 -25.81 -24.16 -18.86
C HIS A 105 -24.54 -23.31 -18.78
N ILE A 106 -23.36 -23.92 -18.96
CA ILE A 106 -22.06 -23.23 -19.02
C ILE A 106 -21.62 -23.17 -20.47
N ARG A 107 -21.70 -21.99 -21.08
CA ARG A 107 -21.39 -21.77 -22.49
C ARG A 107 -19.89 -21.67 -22.75
N ALA A 108 -19.51 -21.83 -24.02
CA ALA A 108 -18.11 -21.91 -24.43
C ALA A 108 -17.25 -20.68 -24.00
N GLY A 109 -16.01 -20.98 -23.60
CA GLY A 109 -15.03 -19.97 -23.17
C GLY A 109 -15.19 -19.54 -21.72
N CYS A 110 -16.10 -20.15 -20.95
CA CYS A 110 -16.20 -19.84 -19.52
C CYS A 110 -15.02 -20.42 -18.74
N ILE A 111 -14.67 -19.70 -17.69
CA ILE A 111 -13.70 -20.13 -16.67
C ILE A 111 -14.40 -20.04 -15.33
N VAL A 112 -14.53 -21.18 -14.64
CA VAL A 112 -15.13 -21.24 -13.30
C VAL A 112 -14.02 -21.57 -12.31
N GLY A 113 -13.68 -20.58 -11.48
CA GLY A 113 -12.64 -20.68 -10.47
C GLY A 113 -12.96 -21.69 -9.37
N GLY A 114 -11.93 -22.21 -8.73
CA GLY A 114 -12.02 -23.29 -7.73
C GLY A 114 -12.93 -22.93 -6.54
N ASN A 115 -13.45 -23.95 -5.86
CA ASN A 115 -14.36 -23.82 -4.72
C ASN A 115 -15.68 -23.05 -5.00
N THR A 116 -15.99 -22.79 -6.27
CA THR A 116 -17.24 -22.10 -6.68
C THR A 116 -18.42 -23.05 -6.62
N VAL A 117 -19.56 -22.54 -6.17
CA VAL A 117 -20.84 -23.25 -6.15
C VAL A 117 -21.79 -22.55 -7.12
N ILE A 118 -22.26 -23.29 -8.13
CA ILE A 118 -23.31 -22.86 -9.06
C ILE A 118 -24.54 -23.66 -8.72
N GLU A 119 -25.57 -23.02 -8.19
CA GLU A 119 -26.82 -23.69 -7.84
C GLU A 119 -27.63 -24.06 -9.08
N ASP A 120 -28.79 -24.77 -8.88
CA ASP A 120 -29.61 -25.30 -9.97
C ASP A 120 -30.14 -24.20 -10.91
N GLY A 121 -30.29 -24.53 -12.21
CA GLY A 121 -30.92 -23.67 -13.22
C GLY A 121 -30.09 -22.48 -13.71
N CYS A 122 -28.83 -22.39 -13.35
CA CYS A 122 -28.00 -21.24 -13.73
C CYS A 122 -27.52 -21.30 -15.18
N THR A 123 -27.38 -20.14 -15.82
CA THR A 123 -26.77 -20.01 -17.15
C THR A 123 -25.60 -19.03 -17.09
N LEU A 124 -24.41 -19.48 -17.53
CA LEU A 124 -23.24 -18.62 -17.76
C LEU A 124 -23.09 -18.39 -19.26
N GLU A 125 -23.10 -17.13 -19.69
CA GLU A 125 -22.91 -16.75 -21.09
C GLU A 125 -21.46 -16.94 -21.55
N LYS A 126 -21.27 -16.93 -22.87
CA LYS A 126 -19.94 -17.16 -23.49
C LYS A 126 -18.87 -16.24 -22.94
N GLY A 127 -17.72 -16.84 -22.59
CA GLY A 127 -16.53 -16.10 -22.16
C GLY A 127 -16.60 -15.56 -20.74
N VAL A 128 -17.64 -15.89 -19.98
CA VAL A 128 -17.75 -15.45 -18.58
C VAL A 128 -16.68 -16.10 -17.73
N THR A 129 -15.97 -15.29 -16.98
CA THR A 129 -15.04 -15.72 -15.94
C THR A 129 -15.68 -15.51 -14.56
N VAL A 130 -15.72 -16.56 -13.77
CA VAL A 130 -16.12 -16.55 -12.37
C VAL A 130 -14.88 -16.86 -11.55
N THR A 131 -14.51 -15.97 -10.64
CA THR A 131 -13.35 -16.21 -9.76
C THR A 131 -13.66 -17.27 -8.72
N ASN A 132 -12.65 -17.70 -7.95
CA ASN A 132 -12.81 -18.78 -6.98
C ASN A 132 -13.79 -18.41 -5.84
N GLY A 133 -14.40 -19.41 -5.20
CA GLY A 133 -15.20 -19.25 -3.97
C GLY A 133 -16.55 -18.56 -4.13
N VAL A 134 -16.99 -18.30 -5.36
CA VAL A 134 -18.28 -17.64 -5.63
C VAL A 134 -19.45 -18.60 -5.45
N ILE A 135 -20.53 -18.12 -4.84
CA ILE A 135 -21.82 -18.83 -4.82
C ILE A 135 -22.77 -18.11 -5.79
N ILE A 136 -23.17 -18.81 -6.85
CA ILE A 136 -24.18 -18.32 -7.81
C ILE A 136 -25.50 -18.96 -7.44
N GLY A 137 -26.45 -18.13 -6.99
CA GLY A 137 -27.78 -18.57 -6.56
C GLY A 137 -28.63 -19.14 -7.70
N LYS A 138 -29.66 -19.92 -7.35
CA LYS A 138 -30.54 -20.62 -8.30
C LYS A 138 -31.09 -19.70 -9.39
N ASP A 139 -31.26 -20.30 -10.57
CA ASP A 139 -31.90 -19.67 -11.73
C ASP A 139 -31.24 -18.34 -12.17
N THR A 140 -29.96 -18.17 -11.82
CA THR A 140 -29.23 -16.95 -12.16
C THR A 140 -28.70 -16.99 -13.59
N HIS A 141 -28.92 -15.91 -14.35
CA HIS A 141 -28.35 -15.71 -15.68
C HIS A 141 -27.14 -14.75 -15.61
N VAL A 142 -25.95 -15.28 -15.75
CA VAL A 142 -24.68 -14.56 -15.66
C VAL A 142 -24.23 -14.11 -17.04
N MET A 143 -24.26 -12.81 -17.30
CA MET A 143 -23.90 -12.19 -18.59
C MET A 143 -22.53 -11.49 -18.59
N LYS A 144 -21.93 -11.31 -17.42
CA LYS A 144 -20.63 -10.63 -17.23
C LYS A 144 -19.77 -11.40 -16.26
N ASN A 145 -18.47 -11.15 -16.28
CA ASN A 145 -17.56 -11.74 -15.32
C ASN A 145 -18.00 -11.45 -13.90
N ILE A 146 -17.94 -12.47 -13.06
CA ILE A 146 -18.14 -12.34 -11.61
C ILE A 146 -16.78 -12.40 -10.97
N TYR A 147 -16.35 -11.30 -10.46
CA TYR A 147 -15.20 -11.24 -9.59
C TYR A 147 -15.73 -11.36 -8.16
N SER A 148 -15.34 -12.42 -7.45
CA SER A 148 -15.61 -12.52 -6.03
C SER A 148 -15.01 -11.30 -5.34
N ASN A 149 -15.79 -10.62 -4.51
CA ASN A 149 -15.24 -9.64 -3.59
C ASN A 149 -14.28 -10.29 -2.58
N GLU A 150 -14.25 -11.62 -2.51
CA GLU A 150 -13.35 -12.40 -1.66
C GLU A 150 -11.92 -12.55 -2.21
N PHE A 151 -11.67 -12.27 -3.49
CA PHE A 151 -10.32 -12.26 -4.03
C PHE A 151 -9.80 -10.84 -4.24
N LYS A 152 -9.52 -10.17 -3.13
CA LYS A 152 -8.45 -9.19 -3.14
C LYS A 152 -7.18 -9.92 -3.56
N THR A 153 -6.71 -9.66 -4.76
CA THR A 153 -5.39 -10.11 -5.22
C THR A 153 -4.29 -9.43 -4.40
N ARG A 154 -4.63 -8.35 -3.72
CA ARG A 154 -3.77 -7.57 -2.81
C ARG A 154 -4.53 -7.19 -1.55
N LEU A 155 -3.89 -7.37 -0.41
CA LEU A 155 -4.39 -6.88 0.86
C LEU A 155 -4.02 -5.39 1.03
N PHE A 156 -2.79 -5.03 0.67
CA PHE A 156 -2.28 -3.67 0.72
C PHE A 156 -2.56 -2.96 -0.61
N ASP A 157 -3.76 -2.43 -0.75
CA ASP A 157 -4.30 -1.83 -1.98
C ASP A 157 -4.43 -0.30 -1.91
N SER A 158 -4.11 0.29 -0.78
CA SER A 158 -4.11 1.74 -0.59
C SER A 158 -2.73 2.27 -0.22
N ASP A 159 -2.53 3.56 -0.38
CA ASP A 159 -1.31 4.26 0.03
C ASP A 159 -1.08 4.27 1.54
N LEU A 160 -2.14 4.05 2.30
CA LEU A 160 -2.11 3.99 3.76
C LEU A 160 -1.99 2.57 4.30
N GLY A 161 -2.12 1.56 3.42
CA GLY A 161 -2.05 0.15 3.79
C GLY A 161 -3.21 -0.67 3.23
N VAL A 162 -3.96 -1.32 4.09
CA VAL A 162 -5.17 -2.06 3.73
C VAL A 162 -6.34 -1.10 3.63
N GLY A 163 -6.98 -1.03 2.47
CA GLY A 163 -8.23 -0.32 2.26
C GLY A 163 -9.39 -1.28 2.04
N GLY A 164 -10.60 -0.76 2.03
CA GLY A 164 -11.79 -1.55 1.70
C GLY A 164 -13.05 -1.03 2.31
N VAL A 165 -14.15 -1.76 2.07
CA VAL A 165 -15.45 -1.50 2.67
C VAL A 165 -15.86 -2.76 3.45
N TYR A 166 -16.26 -2.58 4.70
CA TYR A 166 -16.70 -3.67 5.57
C TYR A 166 -17.89 -4.44 4.96
N GLY A 167 -17.79 -5.76 5.00
CA GLY A 167 -18.81 -6.65 4.43
C GLY A 167 -18.79 -6.79 2.91
N SER A 168 -17.92 -6.03 2.22
CA SER A 168 -17.73 -6.10 0.76
C SER A 168 -16.34 -6.60 0.39
N SER A 169 -15.28 -5.91 0.81
CA SER A 169 -13.91 -6.25 0.45
C SER A 169 -13.01 -6.53 1.67
N PHE A 170 -13.55 -6.40 2.87
CA PHE A 170 -12.87 -6.71 4.13
C PHE A 170 -13.90 -7.08 5.20
N ASP A 171 -13.66 -8.11 5.99
CA ASP A 171 -14.53 -8.55 7.07
C ASP A 171 -13.77 -8.74 8.41
N ILE A 172 -14.52 -9.15 9.44
CA ILE A 172 -13.96 -9.42 10.77
C ILE A 172 -12.91 -10.53 10.74
N ALA A 173 -13.11 -11.57 9.93
CA ALA A 173 -12.16 -12.68 9.83
C ALA A 173 -10.84 -12.20 9.21
N ASP A 174 -10.89 -11.25 8.28
CA ASP A 174 -9.69 -10.66 7.67
C ASP A 174 -8.83 -9.93 8.71
N ALA A 175 -9.45 -9.23 9.66
CA ALA A 175 -8.70 -8.60 10.77
C ALA A 175 -7.99 -9.63 11.65
N VAL A 176 -8.62 -10.78 11.89
CA VAL A 176 -7.98 -11.91 12.60
C VAL A 176 -6.80 -12.45 11.79
N TYR A 177 -7.00 -12.73 10.50
CA TYR A 177 -5.94 -13.27 9.63
C TYR A 177 -4.78 -12.29 9.45
N LEU A 178 -5.05 -10.98 9.39
CA LEU A 178 -4.01 -9.95 9.36
C LEU A 178 -3.16 -10.00 10.64
N GLY A 179 -3.81 -10.06 11.82
CA GLY A 179 -3.12 -10.20 13.09
C GLY A 179 -2.22 -11.45 13.14
N GLN A 180 -2.72 -12.59 12.67
CA GLN A 180 -1.95 -13.83 12.56
C GLN A 180 -0.79 -13.73 11.57
N ALA A 181 -1.01 -13.08 10.41
CA ALA A 181 0.02 -12.90 9.40
C ALA A 181 1.18 -12.04 9.92
N LEU A 182 0.89 -11.00 10.70
CA LEU A 182 1.91 -10.16 11.33
C LEU A 182 2.82 -10.97 12.26
N CYS A 183 2.25 -11.91 13.03
CA CYS A 183 3.04 -12.78 13.91
C CYS A 183 4.01 -13.69 13.16
N SER A 184 3.73 -14.02 11.89
CA SER A 184 4.58 -14.87 11.06
C SER A 184 5.87 -14.19 10.57
N GLN A 185 6.00 -12.89 10.75
CA GLN A 185 7.16 -12.11 10.27
C GLN A 185 8.31 -12.06 11.28
N SER A 186 8.12 -12.61 12.47
CA SER A 186 9.15 -12.67 13.51
C SER A 186 9.54 -14.12 13.80
N ASP A 187 10.82 -14.39 13.96
CA ASP A 187 11.34 -15.72 14.36
C ASP A 187 10.98 -16.07 15.81
N GLY A 188 10.58 -15.08 16.58
CA GLY A 188 10.16 -15.19 17.97
C GLY A 188 8.71 -14.78 18.18
N ARG A 189 8.39 -14.39 19.43
CA ARG A 189 7.09 -13.83 19.78
C ARG A 189 7.05 -12.34 19.38
N ALA A 190 6.36 -12.03 18.28
CA ALA A 190 6.23 -10.66 17.77
C ALA A 190 5.53 -9.75 18.77
N LYS A 191 6.09 -8.58 19.04
CA LYS A 191 5.47 -7.52 19.85
C LYS A 191 4.75 -6.55 18.94
N ILE A 192 3.42 -6.51 19.00
CA ILE A 192 2.60 -5.74 18.06
C ILE A 192 1.65 -4.83 18.83
N GLY A 193 1.76 -3.54 18.60
CA GLY A 193 0.84 -2.54 19.12
C GLY A 193 -0.36 -2.36 18.20
N VAL A 194 -1.55 -2.16 18.76
CA VAL A 194 -2.76 -1.84 17.99
C VAL A 194 -3.40 -0.59 18.55
N MET A 195 -3.62 0.39 17.68
CA MET A 195 -4.28 1.66 17.97
C MET A 195 -5.56 1.76 17.12
N SER A 196 -6.62 2.30 17.68
CA SER A 196 -7.87 2.56 16.97
C SER A 196 -8.05 4.05 16.69
N GLY A 197 -8.74 4.36 15.58
CA GLY A 197 -9.40 5.66 15.45
C GLY A 197 -10.47 5.85 16.51
N SER A 198 -11.00 7.06 16.63
CA SER A 198 -11.96 7.45 17.68
C SER A 198 -13.35 6.82 17.54
N GLY A 199 -13.67 6.20 16.41
CA GLY A 199 -14.95 5.57 16.12
C GLY A 199 -15.19 4.26 16.89
N SER A 200 -16.46 3.95 17.20
CA SER A 200 -16.82 2.69 17.87
C SER A 200 -16.46 1.46 17.04
N PHE A 201 -16.65 1.52 15.73
CA PHE A 201 -16.31 0.42 14.81
C PHE A 201 -14.80 0.26 14.68
N SER A 202 -14.03 1.35 14.70
CA SER A 202 -12.55 1.33 14.73
C SER A 202 -12.05 0.56 15.95
N ARG A 203 -12.62 0.83 17.14
CA ARG A 203 -12.27 0.13 18.39
C ARG A 203 -12.62 -1.36 18.34
N ILE A 204 -13.80 -1.71 17.79
CA ILE A 204 -14.22 -3.11 17.65
C ILE A 204 -13.23 -3.85 16.72
N LEU A 205 -12.93 -3.30 15.56
CA LEU A 205 -12.05 -3.93 14.58
C LEU A 205 -10.60 -4.03 15.11
N ALA A 206 -10.13 -3.01 15.83
CA ALA A 206 -8.84 -3.04 16.53
C ALA A 206 -8.80 -4.16 17.58
N GLY A 207 -9.86 -4.31 18.37
CA GLY A 207 -9.98 -5.41 19.34
C GLY A 207 -9.94 -6.80 18.70
N VAL A 208 -10.58 -6.97 17.54
CA VAL A 208 -10.52 -8.20 16.74
C VAL A 208 -9.10 -8.46 16.23
N THR A 209 -8.40 -7.41 15.75
CA THR A 209 -7.00 -7.51 15.31
C THR A 209 -6.09 -7.94 16.47
N VAL A 210 -6.28 -7.38 17.67
CA VAL A 210 -5.60 -7.82 18.91
C VAL A 210 -5.83 -9.31 19.17
N GLY A 211 -7.09 -9.77 19.06
CA GLY A 211 -7.44 -11.18 19.16
C GLY A 211 -6.66 -12.04 18.15
N GLY A 212 -6.62 -11.60 16.89
CA GLY A 212 -5.87 -12.26 15.82
C GLY A 212 -4.37 -12.40 16.13
N ILE A 213 -3.74 -11.34 16.67
CA ILE A 213 -2.34 -11.35 17.09
C ILE A 213 -2.12 -12.37 18.22
N ARG A 214 -2.98 -12.38 19.24
CA ARG A 214 -2.89 -13.33 20.36
C ARG A 214 -3.05 -14.77 19.88
N PHE A 215 -4.04 -15.05 19.04
CA PHE A 215 -4.21 -16.37 18.42
C PHE A 215 -3.04 -16.74 17.47
N GLY A 216 -2.37 -15.77 16.89
CA GLY A 216 -1.14 -15.96 16.11
C GLY A 216 0.12 -16.21 16.95
N GLY A 217 0.02 -16.18 18.28
CA GLY A 217 1.13 -16.38 19.20
C GLY A 217 1.98 -15.12 19.44
N GLY A 218 1.50 -13.96 19.00
CA GLY A 218 2.14 -12.67 19.23
C GLY A 218 1.85 -12.07 20.61
N ASP A 219 2.64 -11.08 20.98
CA ASP A 219 2.46 -10.25 22.17
C ASP A 219 1.73 -8.96 21.75
N ALA A 220 0.42 -8.93 21.98
CA ALA A 220 -0.43 -7.80 21.60
C ALA A 220 -0.42 -6.73 22.69
N LEU A 221 -0.25 -5.46 22.27
CA LEU A 221 -0.32 -4.29 23.11
C LEU A 221 -1.45 -3.38 22.62
N SER A 222 -2.45 -3.11 23.45
CA SER A 222 -3.46 -2.10 23.13
C SER A 222 -2.88 -0.70 23.38
N LEU A 223 -2.91 0.15 22.35
CA LEU A 223 -2.37 1.52 22.43
C LEU A 223 -3.45 2.57 22.72
N GLY A 224 -4.73 2.15 22.76
CA GLY A 224 -5.87 3.05 22.92
C GLY A 224 -6.35 3.69 21.61
N ASP A 225 -7.10 4.76 21.75
CA ASP A 225 -7.55 5.59 20.62
C ASP A 225 -6.46 6.58 20.25
N GLY A 226 -6.35 6.91 18.97
CA GLY A 226 -5.35 7.86 18.49
C GLY A 226 -5.46 8.08 16.98
N PHE A 227 -4.35 8.40 16.35
CA PHE A 227 -4.28 8.68 14.92
C PHE A 227 -3.01 8.11 14.28
N TYR A 228 -2.95 8.14 12.95
CA TYR A 228 -1.89 7.52 12.16
C TYR A 228 -0.47 7.89 12.62
N ALA A 229 -0.17 9.19 12.75
CA ALA A 229 1.18 9.64 13.10
C ALA A 229 1.59 9.23 14.53
N GLU A 230 0.66 9.23 15.45
CA GLU A 230 0.86 8.75 16.82
C GLU A 230 1.15 7.24 16.86
N CYS A 231 0.40 6.44 16.08
CA CYS A 231 0.63 5.00 15.95
C CYS A 231 2.01 4.69 15.35
N ALA A 232 2.43 5.43 14.34
CA ALA A 232 3.77 5.35 13.77
C ALA A 232 4.86 5.68 14.81
N TRP A 233 4.66 6.74 15.58
CA TRP A 233 5.55 7.11 16.68
C TRP A 233 5.64 6.02 17.75
N ALA A 234 4.51 5.39 18.11
CA ALA A 234 4.45 4.34 19.13
C ALA A 234 5.25 3.09 18.75
N ALA A 235 5.28 2.70 17.47
CA ALA A 235 6.05 1.56 16.98
C ALA A 235 7.52 1.65 17.44
N ARG A 236 8.13 2.79 17.19
CA ARG A 236 9.52 3.04 17.51
C ARG A 236 9.76 3.22 19.01
N ASN A 237 8.96 4.04 19.67
CA ASN A 237 9.22 4.47 21.03
C ASN A 237 8.85 3.41 22.08
N PHE A 238 8.04 2.42 21.72
CA PHE A 238 7.70 1.30 22.58
C PHE A 238 8.46 0.01 22.27
N GLY A 239 9.37 0.06 21.28
CA GLY A 239 10.17 -1.10 20.88
C GLY A 239 9.31 -2.24 20.35
N LEU A 240 8.35 -1.91 19.48
CA LEU A 240 7.46 -2.87 18.84
C LEU A 240 8.09 -3.38 17.55
N ASP A 241 7.80 -4.62 17.19
CA ASP A 241 8.14 -5.14 15.87
C ASP A 241 7.25 -4.48 14.80
N PHE A 242 5.96 -4.31 15.14
CA PHE A 242 4.96 -3.63 14.33
C PHE A 242 4.02 -2.81 15.19
N SER A 243 3.46 -1.73 14.62
CA SER A 243 2.22 -1.14 15.11
C SER A 243 1.17 -1.10 14.01
N VAL A 244 -0.09 -1.19 14.41
CA VAL A 244 -1.24 -1.26 13.50
C VAL A 244 -2.22 -0.17 13.90
N PHE A 245 -2.51 0.74 12.99
CA PHE A 245 -3.57 1.72 13.13
C PHE A 245 -4.80 1.24 12.39
N VAL A 246 -5.95 1.19 13.06
CA VAL A 246 -7.22 0.72 12.52
C VAL A 246 -8.23 1.84 12.57
N ASP A 247 -8.73 2.24 11.41
CA ASP A 247 -9.77 3.24 11.31
C ASP A 247 -10.92 2.78 10.41
N VAL A 248 -12.13 3.17 10.78
CA VAL A 248 -13.38 2.87 10.05
C VAL A 248 -14.20 4.14 10.00
N ASP A 249 -14.49 4.63 8.81
CA ASP A 249 -15.28 5.84 8.60
C ASP A 249 -16.80 5.58 8.68
N ASP A 250 -17.58 6.66 8.60
CA ASP A 250 -19.05 6.62 8.70
C ASP A 250 -19.73 5.85 7.54
N THR A 251 -18.98 5.56 6.47
CA THR A 251 -19.45 4.76 5.32
C THR A 251 -18.99 3.31 5.37
N PHE A 252 -18.45 2.88 6.52
CA PHE A 252 -17.78 1.59 6.71
C PHE A 252 -16.56 1.40 5.81
N GLY A 253 -15.96 2.48 5.34
CA GLY A 253 -14.64 2.48 4.72
C GLY A 253 -13.58 2.12 5.76
N ILE A 254 -12.77 1.10 5.46
CA ILE A 254 -11.72 0.60 6.35
C ILE A 254 -10.38 1.13 5.87
N CYS A 255 -9.58 1.60 6.80
CA CYS A 255 -8.19 1.92 6.61
C CYS A 255 -7.35 1.26 7.73
N ILE A 256 -6.49 0.30 7.36
CA ILE A 256 -5.57 -0.31 8.32
C ILE A 256 -4.15 -0.06 7.86
N SER A 257 -3.40 0.70 8.65
CA SER A 257 -2.01 1.02 8.38
C SER A 257 -1.10 0.19 9.29
N VAL A 258 -0.02 -0.33 8.71
CA VAL A 258 0.97 -1.14 9.45
C VAL A 258 2.32 -0.45 9.36
N PHE A 259 2.96 -0.29 10.51
CA PHE A 259 4.27 0.34 10.63
C PHE A 259 5.29 -0.67 11.13
N ASP A 260 6.52 -0.56 10.63
CA ASP A 260 7.67 -1.32 11.09
C ASP A 260 8.23 -0.76 12.43
N LYS A 261 9.23 -1.42 12.98
CA LYS A 261 9.92 -1.01 14.21
C LYS A 261 10.54 0.39 14.18
N ASN A 262 10.72 0.98 13.02
CA ASN A 262 11.21 2.34 12.84
C ASN A 262 10.09 3.39 12.81
N GLY A 263 8.83 2.96 12.91
CA GLY A 263 7.65 3.83 12.76
C GLY A 263 7.39 4.24 11.31
N MET A 264 7.90 3.48 10.34
CA MET A 264 7.68 3.71 8.93
C MET A 264 6.64 2.71 8.39
N PRO A 265 5.81 3.10 7.39
CA PRO A 265 4.93 2.13 6.72
C PRO A 265 5.75 0.93 6.25
N ILE A 266 5.23 -0.28 6.41
CA ILE A 266 5.96 -1.50 6.05
C ILE A 266 6.35 -1.53 4.57
N PRO A 267 7.57 -2.00 4.22
CA PRO A 267 8.04 -2.06 2.83
C PRO A 267 7.26 -3.08 2.01
N ARG A 268 7.31 -2.94 0.68
CA ARG A 268 6.56 -3.79 -0.27
C ARG A 268 6.88 -5.27 -0.14
N GLU A 269 8.13 -5.62 0.13
CA GLU A 269 8.55 -7.00 0.35
C GLU A 269 7.86 -7.60 1.57
N THR A 270 7.76 -6.84 2.68
CA THR A 270 7.01 -7.23 3.87
C THR A 270 5.52 -7.33 3.57
N GLN A 271 4.93 -6.36 2.83
CA GLN A 271 3.53 -6.44 2.40
C GLN A 271 3.25 -7.74 1.64
N ARG A 272 4.07 -8.09 0.63
CA ARG A 272 3.93 -9.33 -0.14
C ARG A 272 4.10 -10.60 0.71
N ARG A 273 4.97 -10.58 1.72
CA ARG A 273 5.11 -11.71 2.65
C ARG A 273 3.87 -11.87 3.51
N LEU A 274 3.33 -10.76 4.02
CA LEU A 274 2.08 -10.76 4.79
C LEU A 274 0.90 -11.25 3.94
N GLU A 275 0.76 -10.76 2.71
CA GLU A 275 -0.29 -11.18 1.78
C GLU A 275 -0.26 -12.69 1.52
N ARG A 276 0.93 -13.25 1.29
CA ARG A 276 1.06 -14.71 1.09
C ARG A 276 0.58 -15.54 2.28
N VAL A 277 0.82 -15.07 3.50
CA VAL A 277 0.35 -15.76 4.72
C VAL A 277 -1.15 -15.53 4.91
N PHE A 278 -1.60 -14.30 4.73
CA PHE A 278 -2.99 -13.88 4.86
C PHE A 278 -3.91 -14.68 3.93
N PHE A 279 -3.62 -14.72 2.62
CA PHE A 279 -4.46 -15.41 1.64
C PHE A 279 -4.41 -16.95 1.75
N ARG A 280 -3.31 -17.51 2.23
CA ARG A 280 -3.25 -18.95 2.49
C ARG A 280 -4.16 -19.37 3.66
N ARG A 281 -4.60 -18.43 4.49
CA ARG A 281 -5.37 -18.69 5.72
C ARG A 281 -4.73 -19.83 6.54
N SER A 282 -3.39 -19.97 6.42
CA SER A 282 -2.66 -21.03 7.09
C SER A 282 -2.72 -20.81 8.59
N GLN A 283 -3.14 -21.83 9.31
CA GLN A 283 -3.16 -21.76 10.76
C GLN A 283 -1.73 -21.56 11.27
N PRO A 284 -1.47 -20.55 12.10
CA PRO A 284 -0.19 -20.38 12.74
C PRO A 284 0.08 -21.57 13.67
N LYS A 285 1.35 -21.75 14.08
CA LYS A 285 1.68 -22.67 15.16
C LYS A 285 0.79 -22.35 16.35
N ILE A 286 0.07 -23.35 16.87
CA ILE A 286 -0.82 -23.17 18.03
C ILE A 286 0.03 -22.57 19.16
N PRO A 287 -0.27 -21.33 19.60
CA PRO A 287 0.45 -20.73 20.70
C PRO A 287 0.19 -21.54 21.97
N LYS A 288 1.16 -21.58 22.87
CA LYS A 288 0.87 -22.06 24.21
C LYS A 288 -0.18 -21.12 24.82
N PRO A 289 -1.22 -21.65 25.46
CA PRO A 289 -2.16 -20.85 26.22
C PRO A 289 -1.39 -19.94 27.17
N ASP A 290 -1.69 -18.67 27.12
CA ASP A 290 -1.09 -17.62 27.91
C ASP A 290 -2.26 -16.90 28.57
N ASP A 291 -2.36 -17.04 29.90
CA ASP A 291 -3.44 -16.46 30.71
C ASP A 291 -3.21 -14.96 30.98
N GLU A 292 -2.16 -14.34 30.40
CA GLU A 292 -1.91 -12.92 30.57
C GLU A 292 -2.95 -12.09 29.80
N ASP A 293 -3.55 -11.12 30.46
CA ASP A 293 -4.40 -10.11 29.85
C ASP A 293 -3.63 -9.28 28.80
N VAL A 294 -4.37 -8.74 27.84
CA VAL A 294 -3.80 -7.80 26.86
C VAL A 294 -3.32 -6.56 27.60
N LYS A 295 -2.02 -6.29 27.53
CA LYS A 295 -1.44 -5.10 28.14
C LYS A 295 -1.93 -3.85 27.41
N THR A 296 -2.31 -2.83 28.18
CA THR A 296 -2.67 -1.51 27.64
C THR A 296 -1.55 -0.53 27.93
N LYS A 297 -1.19 0.29 26.95
CA LYS A 297 -0.22 1.37 27.13
C LYS A 297 -0.84 2.69 26.62
N ASN A 298 -0.78 3.70 27.45
CA ASN A 298 -1.29 5.04 27.10
C ASN A 298 -0.33 5.70 26.10
N ALA A 299 -0.57 5.49 24.80
CA ALA A 299 0.24 6.07 23.74
C ALA A 299 0.07 7.58 23.68
N ASP A 300 -1.16 8.08 23.78
CA ASP A 300 -1.49 9.52 23.78
C ASP A 300 -0.71 10.28 24.86
N GLY A 301 -0.72 9.79 26.10
CA GLY A 301 0.00 10.44 27.19
C GLY A 301 1.52 10.51 26.99
N GLU A 302 2.13 9.47 26.42
CA GLU A 302 3.56 9.47 26.13
C GLU A 302 3.92 10.30 24.88
N TYR A 303 3.09 10.28 23.85
CA TYR A 303 3.25 11.12 22.67
C TYR A 303 3.08 12.61 23.01
N ARG A 304 2.06 12.96 23.81
CA ARG A 304 1.87 14.33 24.35
C ARG A 304 3.12 14.83 25.09
N LYS A 305 3.71 14.00 25.96
CA LYS A 305 4.97 14.33 26.65
C LYS A 305 6.12 14.58 25.67
N ALA A 306 6.22 13.78 24.60
CA ALA A 306 7.23 13.97 23.57
C ALA A 306 7.05 15.30 22.83
N LEU A 307 5.81 15.65 22.46
CA LEU A 307 5.47 16.93 21.85
C LEU A 307 5.75 18.10 22.80
N ALA A 308 5.35 17.99 24.06
CA ALA A 308 5.61 19.04 25.08
C ALA A 308 7.12 19.27 25.29
N LYS A 309 7.91 18.19 25.31
CA LYS A 309 9.39 18.30 25.34
C LYS A 309 9.93 19.01 24.10
N ALA A 310 9.37 18.72 22.91
CA ALA A 310 9.76 19.38 21.67
C ALA A 310 9.34 20.87 21.64
N ALA A 311 8.21 21.21 22.24
CA ALA A 311 7.70 22.57 22.34
C ALA A 311 8.62 23.45 23.20
N GLY A 312 9.09 22.93 24.33
CA GLY A 312 9.83 23.73 25.31
C GLY A 312 8.96 24.87 25.88
N ASP A 313 9.50 26.09 25.97
CA ASP A 313 8.75 27.27 26.36
C ASP A 313 8.23 28.02 25.12
N LEU A 314 6.91 28.14 24.99
CA LEU A 314 6.23 28.88 23.92
C LEU A 314 5.59 30.18 24.41
N GLY A 315 5.95 30.69 25.60
CA GLY A 315 5.41 31.92 26.13
C GLY A 315 5.51 33.09 25.13
N GLY A 316 4.39 33.80 24.90
CA GLY A 316 4.29 34.89 23.94
C GLY A 316 3.96 34.49 22.50
N VAL A 317 3.95 33.19 22.17
CA VAL A 317 3.50 32.69 20.87
C VAL A 317 1.97 32.80 20.81
N ARG A 318 1.45 33.33 19.69
CA ARG A 318 0.00 33.45 19.43
C ARG A 318 -0.28 32.96 18.01
N ILE A 319 -0.88 31.76 17.87
CA ILE A 319 -1.20 31.15 16.59
C ILE A 319 -2.59 30.52 16.60
N SER A 320 -3.14 30.24 15.41
CA SER A 320 -4.35 29.46 15.26
C SER A 320 -3.96 28.04 14.83
N VAL A 321 -4.56 27.03 15.45
CA VAL A 321 -4.45 25.62 15.04
C VAL A 321 -5.81 25.18 14.53
N SER A 322 -5.85 24.67 13.32
CA SER A 322 -7.07 24.18 12.66
C SER A 322 -6.88 22.76 12.13
N GLY A 323 -7.98 22.09 11.85
CA GLY A 323 -8.03 20.72 11.38
C GLY A 323 -9.11 19.94 12.12
N ASP A 324 -9.56 18.85 11.51
CA ASP A 324 -10.56 17.99 12.11
C ASP A 324 -9.90 16.88 12.94
N GLY A 325 -10.44 16.65 14.14
CA GLY A 325 -10.10 15.51 15.00
C GLY A 325 -8.88 15.70 15.90
N LEU A 326 -8.43 14.58 16.45
CA LEU A 326 -7.45 14.51 17.53
C LEU A 326 -6.11 15.24 17.28
N PRO A 327 -5.51 15.25 16.07
CA PRO A 327 -4.21 15.89 15.86
C PRO A 327 -4.21 17.39 16.16
N ALA A 328 -5.26 18.09 15.71
CA ALA A 328 -5.37 19.54 15.92
C ALA A 328 -5.65 19.89 17.38
N GLU A 329 -6.52 19.13 18.04
CA GLU A 329 -6.82 19.26 19.47
C GLU A 329 -5.57 19.04 20.33
N LEU A 330 -4.82 17.98 20.04
CA LEU A 330 -3.59 17.65 20.75
C LEU A 330 -2.52 18.74 20.57
N ALA A 331 -2.27 19.16 19.33
CA ALA A 331 -1.27 20.19 19.05
C ALA A 331 -1.62 21.51 19.73
N GLY A 332 -2.88 21.94 19.66
CA GLY A 332 -3.37 23.14 20.33
C GLY A 332 -3.22 23.09 21.87
N SER A 333 -3.56 21.95 22.47
CA SER A 333 -3.38 21.70 23.89
C SER A 333 -1.91 21.78 24.31
N VAL A 334 -1.01 21.13 23.57
CA VAL A 334 0.43 21.16 23.85
C VAL A 334 1.01 22.57 23.75
N ILE A 335 0.56 23.37 22.76
CA ILE A 335 0.99 24.78 22.63
C ILE A 335 0.57 25.60 23.86
N ASN A 336 -0.68 25.43 24.29
CA ASN A 336 -1.20 26.14 25.47
C ASN A 336 -0.49 25.71 26.77
N GLU A 337 -0.24 24.40 26.94
CA GLU A 337 0.52 23.85 28.08
C GLU A 337 1.97 24.35 28.10
N ALA A 338 2.56 24.62 26.94
CA ALA A 338 3.90 25.19 26.80
C ALA A 338 3.97 26.72 26.99
N GLY A 339 2.85 27.36 27.36
CA GLY A 339 2.76 28.81 27.63
C GLY A 339 2.44 29.66 26.41
N GLY A 340 2.17 29.05 25.24
CA GLY A 340 1.62 29.74 24.08
C GLY A 340 0.11 29.98 24.22
N GLU A 341 -0.48 30.65 23.26
CA GLU A 341 -1.90 30.95 23.20
C GLU A 341 -2.47 30.60 21.83
N THR A 342 -3.47 29.72 21.79
CA THR A 342 -4.22 29.43 20.55
C THR A 342 -5.31 30.50 20.38
N VAL A 343 -5.26 31.23 19.25
CA VAL A 343 -6.13 32.39 18.96
C VAL A 343 -6.78 32.22 17.58
N SER A 344 -7.86 32.96 17.32
CA SER A 344 -8.55 32.96 16.04
C SER A 344 -7.95 33.90 14.98
N ASP A 345 -7.14 34.88 15.42
CA ASP A 345 -6.58 35.96 14.59
C ASP A 345 -5.06 35.82 14.37
N GLY A 346 -4.49 34.64 14.67
CA GLY A 346 -3.07 34.31 14.48
C GLY A 346 -2.75 33.79 13.08
N ASP A 347 -1.45 33.50 12.85
CA ASP A 347 -1.04 32.62 11.75
C ASP A 347 -1.73 31.27 11.91
N VAL A 348 -2.32 30.74 10.84
CA VAL A 348 -3.15 29.54 10.90
C VAL A 348 -2.31 28.33 10.48
N PHE A 349 -2.17 27.35 11.35
CA PHE A 349 -1.57 26.05 11.05
C PHE A 349 -2.68 24.98 10.94
N SER A 350 -2.76 24.31 9.79
CA SER A 350 -3.81 23.33 9.52
C SER A 350 -3.23 21.92 9.46
N LEU A 351 -3.70 21.04 10.35
CA LEU A 351 -3.30 19.63 10.42
C LEU A 351 -4.25 18.75 9.63
N SER A 352 -3.70 17.74 8.95
CA SER A 352 -4.51 16.67 8.35
C SER A 352 -5.14 15.80 9.44
N PRO A 353 -6.34 15.18 9.18
CA PRO A 353 -7.02 14.34 10.17
C PRO A 353 -6.20 13.13 10.64
N ASP A 354 -5.28 12.64 9.83
CA ASP A 354 -4.34 11.57 10.16
C ASP A 354 -3.07 12.04 10.89
N GLY A 355 -2.90 13.33 11.09
CA GLY A 355 -1.76 13.94 11.77
C GLY A 355 -0.45 13.94 10.96
N ARG A 356 -0.43 13.45 9.72
CA ARG A 356 0.80 13.34 8.91
C ARG A 356 1.29 14.66 8.34
N ARG A 357 0.40 15.57 8.02
CA ARG A 357 0.70 16.81 7.29
C ARG A 357 0.26 18.03 8.08
N VAL A 358 1.04 19.07 7.92
CA VAL A 358 0.68 20.42 8.38
C VAL A 358 0.96 21.42 7.28
N THR A 359 0.06 22.34 7.09
CA THR A 359 0.23 23.51 6.21
C THR A 359 -0.01 24.76 7.04
N ALA A 360 0.44 25.92 6.56
CA ALA A 360 0.14 27.16 7.28
C ALA A 360 -0.25 28.29 6.32
N VAL A 361 -0.95 29.28 6.88
CA VAL A 361 -1.29 30.54 6.19
C VAL A 361 -0.97 31.68 7.14
N SER A 362 -0.11 32.60 6.71
CA SER A 362 0.22 33.78 7.50
C SER A 362 -0.98 34.75 7.60
N LYS A 363 -0.94 35.65 8.56
CA LYS A 363 -1.93 36.76 8.68
C LYS A 363 -2.05 37.61 7.41
N ASN A 364 -0.99 37.67 6.59
CA ASN A 364 -0.94 38.40 5.32
C ASN A 364 -1.38 37.54 4.12
N GLY A 365 -1.79 36.28 4.34
CA GLY A 365 -2.28 35.37 3.31
C GLY A 365 -1.19 34.56 2.62
N THR A 366 0.07 34.60 3.07
CA THR A 366 1.14 33.77 2.53
C THR A 366 0.89 32.31 2.87
N ARG A 367 0.78 31.47 1.86
CA ARG A 367 0.58 30.01 2.01
C ARG A 367 1.90 29.31 2.16
N VAL A 368 2.03 28.49 3.20
CA VAL A 368 3.21 27.70 3.54
C VAL A 368 2.84 26.22 3.46
N SER A 369 3.43 25.51 2.50
CA SER A 369 3.17 24.08 2.36
C SER A 369 3.91 23.26 3.42
N TYR A 370 3.51 22.00 3.60
CA TYR A 370 4.21 21.03 4.42
C TYR A 370 5.72 21.01 4.13
N TRP A 371 6.10 20.97 2.86
CA TRP A 371 7.50 20.87 2.45
C TRP A 371 8.31 22.13 2.77
N HIS A 372 7.69 23.31 2.77
CA HIS A 372 8.36 24.54 3.22
C HIS A 372 8.62 24.51 4.73
N LEU A 373 7.63 24.14 5.55
CA LEU A 373 7.83 23.97 6.99
C LEU A 373 8.89 22.90 7.29
N TRP A 374 8.87 21.80 6.55
CA TRP A 374 9.85 20.74 6.66
C TRP A 374 11.26 21.22 6.29
N CYS A 375 11.42 21.98 5.19
CA CYS A 375 12.69 22.62 4.83
C CYS A 375 13.21 23.57 5.89
N TYR A 376 12.30 24.35 6.50
CA TYR A 376 12.68 25.28 7.57
C TYR A 376 13.25 24.53 8.77
N VAL A 377 12.51 23.58 9.32
CA VAL A 377 12.91 22.83 10.51
C VAL A 377 14.15 21.96 10.24
N THR A 378 14.19 21.26 9.11
CA THR A 378 15.33 20.41 8.75
C THR A 378 16.56 21.24 8.38
N GLY A 379 16.38 22.38 7.70
CA GLY A 379 17.46 23.30 7.37
C GLY A 379 18.15 23.86 8.61
N GLU A 380 17.39 24.18 9.64
CA GLU A 380 17.96 24.59 10.93
C GLU A 380 18.71 23.45 11.62
N ALA A 381 18.21 22.24 11.59
CA ALA A 381 18.94 21.06 12.10
C ALA A 381 20.28 20.88 11.38
N VAL A 382 20.29 21.03 10.04
CA VAL A 382 21.52 20.96 9.23
C VAL A 382 22.51 22.07 9.59
N ARG A 383 22.04 23.31 9.78
CA ARG A 383 22.89 24.44 10.23
C ARG A 383 23.49 24.18 11.60
N ASN A 384 22.72 23.55 12.49
CA ASN A 384 23.15 23.20 13.85
C ASN A 384 24.00 21.92 13.94
N GLY A 385 24.38 21.32 12.81
CA GLY A 385 25.34 20.21 12.75
C GLY A 385 24.77 18.83 12.45
N ASP A 386 23.45 18.65 12.42
CA ASP A 386 22.83 17.39 11.96
C ASP A 386 22.83 17.34 10.43
N LYS A 387 23.93 16.81 9.88
CA LYS A 387 24.17 16.83 8.44
C LYS A 387 23.43 15.73 7.66
N ASN A 388 22.92 14.72 8.32
CA ASN A 388 22.28 13.60 7.65
C ASN A 388 20.77 13.85 7.54
N VAL A 389 20.25 13.79 6.31
CA VAL A 389 18.83 14.07 6.02
C VAL A 389 18.22 12.89 5.26
N ALA A 390 17.20 12.27 5.83
CA ALA A 390 16.40 11.26 5.16
C ALA A 390 15.25 11.92 4.40
N MET A 391 15.11 11.63 3.11
CA MET A 391 14.02 12.13 2.27
C MET A 391 13.28 10.98 1.60
N PRO A 392 11.94 11.03 1.51
CA PRO A 392 11.22 10.10 0.65
C PRO A 392 11.70 10.23 -0.80
N LEU A 393 11.77 9.10 -1.51
CA LEU A 393 12.14 9.10 -2.93
C LEU A 393 11.23 10.02 -3.74
N PHE A 394 9.96 10.09 -3.36
CA PHE A 394 8.92 10.93 -3.96
C PHE A 394 8.75 12.23 -3.15
N SER A 395 9.66 13.17 -3.37
CA SER A 395 9.76 14.44 -2.64
C SER A 395 10.32 15.54 -3.52
N PRO A 396 10.17 16.85 -3.15
CA PRO A 396 10.67 17.96 -3.93
C PRO A 396 12.18 17.92 -4.12
N ILE A 397 12.63 18.04 -5.35
CA ILE A 397 14.09 18.08 -5.65
C ILE A 397 14.65 19.42 -5.19
N THR A 398 13.91 20.52 -5.34
CA THR A 398 14.33 21.85 -4.84
C THR A 398 14.58 21.85 -3.33
N ALA A 399 13.79 21.08 -2.56
CA ALA A 399 14.03 20.92 -1.13
C ALA A 399 15.37 20.20 -0.85
N ALA A 400 15.66 19.15 -1.62
CA ALA A 400 16.93 18.43 -1.50
C ALA A 400 18.13 19.30 -1.88
N GLU A 401 18.02 20.05 -2.99
CA GLU A 401 19.04 21.00 -3.44
C GLU A 401 19.30 22.09 -2.38
N TYR A 402 18.24 22.64 -1.79
CA TYR A 402 18.36 23.62 -0.72
C TYR A 402 19.09 23.05 0.50
N LEU A 403 18.66 21.90 1.02
CA LEU A 403 19.31 21.27 2.17
C LEU A 403 20.74 20.86 1.87
N GLY A 404 21.03 20.41 0.65
CA GLY A 404 22.39 20.15 0.17
C GLY A 404 23.26 21.40 0.17
N SER A 405 22.74 22.57 -0.23
CA SER A 405 23.46 23.85 -0.20
C SER A 405 23.81 24.30 1.22
N LEU A 406 23.06 23.88 2.23
CA LEU A 406 23.38 24.08 3.65
C LEU A 406 24.42 23.08 4.19
N GLY A 407 24.89 22.14 3.35
CA GLY A 407 25.83 21.10 3.72
C GLY A 407 25.17 19.82 4.24
N GLY A 408 23.88 19.63 4.00
CA GLY A 408 23.14 18.40 4.30
C GLY A 408 23.54 17.26 3.36
N ARG A 409 23.60 16.05 3.89
CA ARG A 409 23.81 14.81 3.14
C ARG A 409 22.46 14.11 2.98
N ILE A 410 21.94 14.12 1.77
CA ILE A 410 20.60 13.60 1.49
C ILE A 410 20.68 12.09 1.23
N SER A 411 19.98 11.31 2.02
CA SER A 411 19.72 9.89 1.82
C SER A 411 18.25 9.68 1.47
N TYR A 412 18.01 9.10 0.28
CA TYR A 412 16.66 8.82 -0.14
C TYR A 412 16.22 7.44 0.35
N PHE A 413 14.98 7.34 0.78
CA PHE A 413 14.35 6.08 1.13
C PHE A 413 13.08 5.87 0.31
N SER A 414 12.79 4.62 0.00
CA SER A 414 11.60 4.17 -0.72
C SER A 414 10.80 3.17 0.12
N ASP A 415 9.91 2.44 -0.55
CA ASP A 415 9.18 1.33 0.04
C ASP A 415 9.98 0.01 0.02
N SER A 416 11.31 0.04 -0.20
CA SER A 416 12.16 -1.15 -0.22
C SER A 416 12.73 -1.47 1.17
N GLU A 417 12.91 -2.77 1.46
CA GLU A 417 13.58 -3.24 2.69
C GLU A 417 15.08 -2.96 2.70
N THR A 418 15.68 -2.78 1.53
CA THR A 418 17.13 -2.53 1.40
C THR A 418 17.53 -1.12 1.80
N ASP A 419 16.57 -0.20 1.88
CA ASP A 419 16.84 1.18 2.25
C ASP A 419 17.05 1.32 3.76
N ASP A 420 17.94 2.22 4.16
CA ASP A 420 18.11 2.59 5.57
C ASP A 420 16.92 3.43 6.05
N ARG A 421 15.93 2.74 6.60
CA ARG A 421 14.69 3.33 7.11
C ARG A 421 14.83 3.83 8.56
N SER A 422 15.92 3.48 9.24
CA SER A 422 16.15 3.89 10.62
C SER A 422 16.28 5.40 10.74
N MET A 423 17.09 6.02 9.89
CA MET A 423 17.26 7.48 9.86
C MET A 423 15.93 8.19 9.53
N ALA A 424 15.13 7.66 8.59
CA ALA A 424 13.82 8.20 8.25
C ALA A 424 12.87 8.14 9.47
N GLY A 425 12.89 7.04 10.21
CA GLY A 425 12.15 6.88 11.45
C GLY A 425 12.65 7.82 12.57
N GLU A 426 13.95 8.11 12.62
CA GLU A 426 14.52 9.09 13.55
C GLU A 426 14.10 10.51 13.26
N GLN A 427 14.02 10.83 12.00
CA GLN A 427 13.61 12.15 11.50
C GLN A 427 12.10 12.16 11.15
N TRP A 428 11.29 11.55 11.99
CA TRP A 428 9.84 11.35 11.84
C TRP A 428 9.04 12.57 11.37
N LEU A 429 9.66 13.74 11.23
CA LEU A 429 9.09 14.95 10.63
C LEU A 429 8.48 14.71 9.23
N SER A 430 8.99 13.75 8.49
CA SER A 430 8.43 13.38 7.17
C SER A 430 7.08 12.67 7.23
N CYS A 431 6.61 12.24 8.41
CA CYS A 431 5.37 11.50 8.63
C CYS A 431 4.53 12.04 9.78
N ASP A 432 4.97 13.11 10.47
CA ASP A 432 4.34 13.64 11.67
C ASP A 432 4.20 15.16 11.60
N GLY A 433 2.99 15.60 11.24
CA GLY A 433 2.64 17.00 11.12
C GLY A 433 2.54 17.71 12.47
N CYS A 434 2.14 17.01 13.54
CA CYS A 434 2.04 17.59 14.87
C CYS A 434 3.43 17.99 15.39
N HIS A 435 4.40 17.07 15.26
CA HIS A 435 5.78 17.36 15.64
C HIS A 435 6.40 18.45 14.78
N LEU A 436 6.15 18.40 13.47
CA LEU A 436 6.63 19.43 12.56
C LEU A 436 6.10 20.81 12.93
N LEU A 437 4.79 20.92 13.22
CA LEU A 437 4.16 22.16 13.69
C LEU A 437 4.84 22.67 14.94
N ILE A 438 4.94 21.85 15.96
CA ILE A 438 5.51 22.24 17.26
C ILE A 438 6.96 22.71 17.10
N ARG A 439 7.78 21.99 16.32
CA ARG A 439 9.18 22.36 16.04
C ARG A 439 9.27 23.66 15.25
N ALA A 440 8.43 23.85 14.23
CA ALA A 440 8.42 25.07 13.44
C ALA A 440 8.07 26.30 14.29
N VAL A 441 7.02 26.22 15.10
CA VAL A 441 6.56 27.29 15.99
C VAL A 441 7.63 27.63 17.03
N ARG A 442 8.26 26.63 17.63
CA ARG A 442 9.37 26.85 18.57
C ARG A 442 10.54 27.58 17.90
N LEU A 443 10.97 27.15 16.73
CA LEU A 443 12.07 27.79 15.99
C LEU A 443 11.71 29.25 15.59
N MET A 444 10.48 29.49 15.16
CA MET A 444 10.00 30.82 14.83
C MET A 444 10.10 31.74 16.06
N LYS A 445 9.71 31.26 17.25
CA LYS A 445 9.86 32.00 18.51
C LYS A 445 11.33 32.28 18.83
N GLU A 446 12.19 31.24 18.80
CA GLU A 446 13.63 31.33 19.10
C GLU A 446 14.35 32.35 18.20
N GLN A 447 13.94 32.42 16.93
CA GLN A 447 14.52 33.32 15.92
C GLN A 447 13.77 34.63 15.77
N SER A 448 12.67 34.83 16.49
CA SER A 448 11.79 36.00 16.38
C SER A 448 11.28 36.26 14.96
N LEU A 449 10.92 35.18 14.25
CA LEU A 449 10.42 35.20 12.87
C LEU A 449 8.91 34.91 12.83
N ASP A 450 8.22 35.55 11.89
CA ASP A 450 6.86 35.17 11.47
C ASP A 450 6.90 34.26 10.23
N LEU A 451 5.73 33.76 9.80
CA LEU A 451 5.64 32.89 8.62
C LEU A 451 6.10 33.55 7.33
N ASP A 452 5.88 34.88 7.18
CA ASP A 452 6.28 35.61 5.98
C ASP A 452 7.81 35.70 5.88
N ALA A 453 8.47 35.97 7.02
CA ALA A 453 9.93 35.98 7.12
C ALA A 453 10.53 34.59 6.85
N VAL A 454 9.92 33.53 7.43
CA VAL A 454 10.32 32.14 7.15
C VAL A 454 10.23 31.84 5.66
N MET A 455 9.14 32.18 4.98
CA MET A 455 8.99 31.97 3.54
C MET A 455 9.98 32.78 2.71
N GLY A 456 10.37 33.98 3.19
CA GLY A 456 11.40 34.80 2.55
C GLY A 456 12.79 34.16 2.55
N MET A 457 13.07 33.22 3.45
CA MET A 457 14.36 32.51 3.60
C MET A 457 14.42 31.19 2.82
N LEU A 458 13.29 30.68 2.34
CA LEU A 458 13.17 29.36 1.72
C LEU A 458 13.11 29.44 0.19
N PRO A 459 13.52 28.39 -0.51
CA PRO A 459 13.38 28.34 -1.96
C PRO A 459 11.88 28.35 -2.35
N ARG A 460 11.56 29.01 -3.45
CA ARG A 460 10.20 29.02 -3.97
C ARG A 460 9.96 27.83 -4.87
N PHE A 461 9.01 27.00 -4.51
CA PHE A 461 8.50 25.89 -5.32
C PHE A 461 7.03 25.64 -4.98
N TYR A 462 6.31 25.14 -5.96
CA TYR A 462 4.90 24.78 -5.82
C TYR A 462 4.73 23.33 -6.20
N ILE A 463 3.88 22.62 -5.47
CA ILE A 463 3.69 21.18 -5.63
C ILE A 463 2.24 20.89 -5.98
N ARG A 464 2.06 20.02 -6.97
CA ARG A 464 0.79 19.39 -7.28
C ARG A 464 0.95 17.88 -7.24
N GLU A 465 0.21 17.23 -6.34
CA GLU A 465 0.13 15.78 -6.27
C GLU A 465 -1.17 15.31 -6.94
N LEU A 466 -1.09 14.30 -7.81
CA LEU A 466 -2.24 13.67 -8.45
C LEU A 466 -2.13 12.16 -8.34
N SER A 467 -3.28 11.49 -8.16
CA SER A 467 -3.41 10.04 -8.35
C SER A 467 -4.17 9.81 -9.65
N VAL A 468 -3.56 9.09 -10.59
CA VAL A 468 -4.14 8.80 -11.90
C VAL A 468 -4.50 7.32 -11.95
N PRO A 469 -5.78 6.98 -12.11
CA PRO A 469 -6.20 5.59 -12.25
C PRO A 469 -5.67 5.02 -13.56
N VAL A 470 -5.30 3.74 -13.54
CA VAL A 470 -4.83 2.98 -14.69
C VAL A 470 -5.43 1.58 -14.61
N ASP A 471 -5.64 0.95 -15.75
CA ASP A 471 -6.04 -0.45 -15.77
C ASP A 471 -4.90 -1.31 -15.18
N GLU A 472 -5.24 -2.21 -14.25
CA GLU A 472 -4.24 -3.01 -13.54
C GLU A 472 -3.43 -3.89 -14.50
N ASP A 473 -4.07 -4.41 -15.55
CA ASP A 473 -3.43 -5.23 -16.57
C ASP A 473 -2.45 -4.43 -17.44
N GLU A 474 -2.71 -3.14 -17.66
CA GLU A 474 -1.84 -2.24 -18.43
C GLU A 474 -0.74 -1.59 -17.59
N LYS A 475 -0.87 -1.60 -16.27
CA LYS A 475 -0.02 -0.83 -15.36
C LYS A 475 1.48 -1.11 -15.53
N ALA A 476 1.85 -2.38 -15.70
CA ALA A 476 3.25 -2.77 -15.87
C ALA A 476 3.83 -2.27 -17.20
N GLU A 477 3.05 -2.32 -18.27
CA GLU A 477 3.42 -1.83 -19.60
C GLU A 477 3.54 -0.29 -19.59
N ARG A 478 2.56 0.39 -18.99
CA ARG A 478 2.57 1.84 -18.82
C ARG A 478 3.76 2.31 -17.98
N ALA A 479 4.08 1.62 -16.89
CA ALA A 479 5.23 1.95 -16.06
C ALA A 479 6.55 1.85 -16.84
N ARG A 480 6.70 0.82 -17.69
CA ARG A 480 7.85 0.65 -18.58
C ARG A 480 7.92 1.76 -19.62
N TYR A 481 6.80 2.05 -20.29
CA TYR A 481 6.72 3.15 -21.25
C TYR A 481 7.12 4.51 -20.65
N LEU A 482 6.63 4.83 -19.44
CA LEU A 482 6.97 6.06 -18.73
C LEU A 482 8.45 6.10 -18.35
N HIS A 483 9.03 4.97 -17.93
CA HIS A 483 10.45 4.86 -17.63
C HIS A 483 11.33 5.09 -18.87
N ASP A 484 10.96 4.49 -20.00
CA ASP A 484 11.73 4.56 -21.24
C ASP A 484 11.62 5.93 -21.94
N THR A 485 10.57 6.70 -21.65
CA THR A 485 10.28 8.00 -22.29
C THR A 485 10.55 9.21 -21.39
N CYS A 486 10.92 9.01 -20.13
CA CYS A 486 11.21 10.10 -19.19
C CYS A 486 12.63 10.68 -19.41
N ASP A 487 12.84 11.90 -18.90
CA ASP A 487 14.12 12.60 -19.01
C ASP A 487 15.14 12.12 -17.96
N ASP A 488 14.69 11.72 -16.77
CA ASP A 488 15.53 11.16 -15.70
C ASP A 488 14.88 9.96 -15.03
N PRO A 489 15.35 8.72 -15.30
CA PRO A 489 14.83 7.49 -14.70
C PRO A 489 15.46 7.12 -13.34
N LYS A 490 16.49 7.83 -12.88
CA LYS A 490 17.33 7.37 -11.75
C LYS A 490 16.59 7.23 -10.42
N ARG A 491 15.59 8.09 -10.16
CA ARG A 491 14.83 8.08 -8.91
C ARG A 491 13.42 7.54 -9.10
N CYS A 492 12.74 8.09 -10.09
CA CYS A 492 11.42 7.72 -10.58
C CYS A 492 11.32 8.27 -12.00
N SER A 493 10.35 7.83 -12.79
CA SER A 493 10.17 8.38 -14.14
C SER A 493 9.89 9.88 -14.05
N THR A 494 10.91 10.71 -14.31
CA THR A 494 10.83 12.17 -14.18
C THR A 494 10.86 12.84 -15.54
N PHE A 495 9.87 13.68 -15.81
CA PHE A 495 9.73 14.52 -17.00
C PHE A 495 10.10 15.96 -16.64
N VAL A 496 10.98 16.59 -17.42
CA VAL A 496 11.52 17.93 -17.16
C VAL A 496 10.91 18.92 -18.15
N PHE A 497 10.42 20.04 -17.63
CA PHE A 497 9.83 21.15 -18.38
C PHE A 497 10.59 22.44 -18.07
N GLY A 498 10.46 23.44 -18.93
CA GLY A 498 11.07 24.75 -18.66
C GLY A 498 10.57 25.44 -17.38
N SER A 499 9.36 25.13 -16.95
CA SER A 499 8.71 25.66 -15.73
C SER A 499 8.84 24.76 -14.50
N GLY A 500 9.34 23.52 -14.63
CA GLY A 500 9.40 22.58 -13.54
C GLY A 500 9.59 21.13 -13.97
N ARG A 501 9.15 20.19 -13.16
CA ARG A 501 9.31 18.74 -13.40
C ARG A 501 8.14 17.95 -12.83
N VAL A 502 7.90 16.77 -13.40
CA VAL A 502 6.88 15.83 -12.91
C VAL A 502 7.52 14.47 -12.72
N SER A 503 7.52 13.99 -11.49
CA SER A 503 7.93 12.63 -11.15
C SER A 503 6.71 11.71 -11.10
N VAL A 504 6.82 10.55 -11.73
CA VAL A 504 5.75 9.54 -11.79
C VAL A 504 6.22 8.25 -11.14
N MET A 505 5.38 7.67 -10.31
CA MET A 505 5.66 6.41 -9.63
C MET A 505 4.41 5.52 -9.60
N PRO A 506 4.53 4.22 -9.88
CA PRO A 506 3.43 3.29 -9.64
C PRO A 506 3.13 3.21 -8.14
N SER A 507 1.85 3.39 -7.79
CA SER A 507 1.33 3.30 -6.42
C SER A 507 0.87 1.88 -6.07
N ASN A 508 0.44 1.63 -4.86
CA ASN A 508 -0.36 0.46 -4.54
C ASN A 508 -1.74 0.57 -5.22
N GLY A 509 -2.34 -0.57 -5.61
CA GLY A 509 -3.58 -0.57 -6.39
C GLY A 509 -3.40 -0.11 -7.85
N ALA A 510 -4.48 0.20 -8.52
CA ALA A 510 -4.56 0.54 -9.94
C ALA A 510 -4.34 2.05 -10.19
N PHE A 511 -3.24 2.61 -9.70
CA PHE A 511 -2.94 4.04 -9.81
C PHE A 511 -1.47 4.32 -10.09
N PHE A 512 -1.21 5.46 -10.73
CA PHE A 512 0.08 6.15 -10.70
C PHE A 512 -0.02 7.40 -9.84
N LYS A 513 1.02 7.68 -9.09
CA LYS A 513 1.20 8.96 -8.41
C LYS A 513 2.06 9.88 -9.25
N LEU A 514 1.58 11.11 -9.43
CA LEU A 514 2.31 12.20 -10.04
C LEU A 514 2.64 13.22 -8.98
N PHE A 515 3.87 13.68 -9.01
CA PHE A 515 4.39 14.73 -8.15
C PHE A 515 4.99 15.81 -9.03
N ALA A 516 4.22 16.87 -9.29
CA ALA A 516 4.67 18.00 -10.08
C ALA A 516 5.23 19.07 -9.15
N GLU A 517 6.40 19.59 -9.52
CA GLU A 517 7.11 20.66 -8.85
C GLU A 517 7.44 21.76 -9.86
N ALA A 518 7.02 22.98 -9.63
CA ALA A 518 7.19 24.09 -10.57
C ALA A 518 7.39 25.45 -9.87
N VAL A 519 7.68 26.47 -10.67
CA VAL A 519 7.91 27.85 -10.20
C VAL A 519 6.64 28.59 -9.78
N SER A 520 5.47 28.11 -10.20
CA SER A 520 4.15 28.61 -9.78
C SER A 520 3.13 27.48 -9.64
N SER A 521 2.02 27.76 -8.96
CA SER A 521 0.90 26.81 -8.79
C SER A 521 0.27 26.42 -10.12
N GLU A 522 0.07 27.39 -10.99
CA GLU A 522 -0.51 27.22 -12.33
C GLU A 522 0.41 26.34 -13.19
N ALA A 523 1.72 26.62 -13.16
CA ALA A 523 2.69 25.82 -13.90
C ALA A 523 2.75 24.37 -13.37
N ALA A 524 2.66 24.15 -12.05
CA ALA A 524 2.62 22.82 -11.47
C ALA A 524 1.39 22.02 -11.92
N GLU A 525 0.22 22.66 -11.97
CA GLU A 525 -1.01 22.04 -12.47
C GLU A 525 -0.91 21.72 -13.97
N GLU A 526 -0.40 22.66 -14.79
CA GLU A 526 -0.27 22.48 -16.23
C GLU A 526 0.62 21.29 -16.59
N ILE A 527 1.84 21.23 -16.04
CA ILE A 527 2.77 20.13 -16.33
C ILE A 527 2.28 18.78 -15.76
N ALA A 528 1.57 18.79 -14.60
CA ALA A 528 0.94 17.59 -14.08
C ALA A 528 -0.12 17.02 -15.01
N LEU A 529 -0.98 17.89 -15.57
CA LEU A 529 -2.01 17.51 -16.54
C LEU A 529 -1.41 17.04 -17.88
N GLU A 530 -0.27 17.61 -18.29
CA GLU A 530 0.43 17.18 -19.50
C GLU A 530 0.96 15.75 -19.36
N VAL A 531 1.62 15.43 -18.23
CA VAL A 531 2.12 14.07 -17.98
C VAL A 531 0.98 13.08 -17.74
N LYS A 532 -0.11 13.50 -17.09
CA LYS A 532 -1.31 12.67 -16.94
C LYS A 532 -1.84 12.13 -18.27
N LYS A 533 -1.72 12.88 -19.38
CA LYS A 533 -2.15 12.41 -20.71
C LYS A 533 -1.28 11.30 -21.29
N LYS A 534 -0.09 11.08 -20.74
CA LYS A 534 0.84 10.00 -21.16
C LYS A 534 0.57 8.68 -20.41
N ILE A 535 -0.17 8.75 -19.33
CA ILE A 535 -0.61 7.61 -18.50
C ILE A 535 -1.90 7.05 -19.04
#